data_1781357287785dda0f0a392326d44401
#
_entry.id   1781357287785dda0f0a392326d44401
#
_cell.length_a   1.000
_cell.length_b   1.000
_cell.length_c   1.000
_cell.angle_alpha   90.00
_cell.angle_beta   90.00
_cell.angle_gamma   90.00
#
_symmetry.space_group_name_H-M   'P 1'
#
loop_
_entity.id
_entity.type
_entity.pdbx_description
1 polymer ?
#
loop_
_entity_poly.entity_id
_entity_poly.type
_entity_poly.pdbx_seq_one_letter_code
_entity_poly.pdbx_strand_id
1 'polypeptide(L)'
;MSRKLILVDYNHMLNKYFYGFKDIFIERDGEKINTGTILGFSLFVERLFNKYDNFKLIFCMDGIRTKNRIDEEYKSNRESKKQVHELTDDIIDILSNINEIYFAKGEYSEADDLIASLAYSSKDKFDEIIIYSGDKDFWQLLDDFKVSNEYNKGFKFVDSNLVFQKFGVSQSDLLSFRVLDGDKSDNLKPPVLRIRTEFKKEIAEKWKDGNIDTFIQLMYEYKDDKRWGKSALSYLENIDKVENNLRIMDLKKYSNPDNRITNYKLFKNKTPDKNKINFYGLRQYEVFLYDYLKSNKNVICS
;
A
#
# COMPACT_ATOMS: atom_id res chain seq x y z
N MET A 1 15.88 0.38 -22.56
CA MET A 1 15.89 0.51 -21.08
C MET A 1 14.55 0.02 -20.55
N SER A 2 14.55 -0.78 -19.49
CA SER A 2 13.33 -1.33 -18.88
C SER A 2 12.51 -0.18 -18.28
N ARG A 3 11.21 -0.08 -18.66
CA ARG A 3 10.29 0.94 -18.18
C ARG A 3 9.59 0.45 -16.91
N LYS A 4 9.76 1.18 -15.81
CA LYS A 4 9.23 0.79 -14.50
C LYS A 4 8.04 1.65 -14.10
N LEU A 5 7.06 1.03 -13.41
CA LEU A 5 6.04 1.75 -12.66
C LEU A 5 6.30 1.56 -11.17
N ILE A 6 6.39 2.66 -10.45
CA ILE A 6 6.57 2.67 -8.99
C ILE A 6 5.29 3.22 -8.38
N LEU A 7 4.62 2.41 -7.57
CA LEU A 7 3.40 2.74 -6.85
C LEU A 7 3.72 2.86 -5.36
N VAL A 8 3.33 3.95 -4.76
CA VAL A 8 3.66 4.26 -3.36
C VAL A 8 2.39 4.53 -2.57
N ASP A 9 2.25 3.86 -1.44
CA ASP A 9 1.24 4.20 -0.45
C ASP A 9 1.60 5.54 0.22
N TYR A 10 0.91 6.59 -0.23
CA TYR A 10 1.15 7.96 0.23
C TYR A 10 0.91 8.11 1.73
N ASN A 11 -0.21 7.59 2.22
CA ASN A 11 -0.62 7.80 3.61
C ASN A 11 0.31 7.05 4.58
N HIS A 12 0.75 5.85 4.20
CA HIS A 12 1.76 5.11 4.96
C HIS A 12 3.07 5.90 5.01
N MET A 13 3.54 6.41 3.88
CA MET A 13 4.78 7.18 3.78
C MET A 13 4.69 8.51 4.56
N LEU A 14 3.55 9.20 4.45
CA LEU A 14 3.27 10.44 5.17
C LEU A 14 3.42 10.25 6.69
N ASN A 15 2.74 9.25 7.23
CA ASN A 15 2.84 8.92 8.66
C ASN A 15 4.28 8.55 9.06
N LYS A 16 4.95 7.72 8.25
CA LYS A 16 6.33 7.30 8.52
C LYS A 16 7.27 8.50 8.65
N TYR A 17 7.23 9.44 7.71
CA TYR A 17 8.12 10.58 7.74
C TYR A 17 7.72 11.61 8.77
N PHE A 18 6.42 11.81 8.99
CA PHE A 18 5.94 12.71 10.03
C PHE A 18 6.46 12.33 11.42
N TYR A 19 6.36 11.05 11.78
CA TYR A 19 6.86 10.56 13.08
C TYR A 19 8.35 10.27 13.08
N GLY A 20 8.92 9.83 11.96
CA GLY A 20 10.34 9.49 11.86
C GLY A 20 11.26 10.70 11.87
N PHE A 21 10.79 11.85 11.40
CA PHE A 21 11.53 13.11 11.34
C PHE A 21 10.87 14.24 12.15
N LYS A 22 10.11 13.89 13.19
CA LYS A 22 9.35 14.84 14.02
C LYS A 22 10.21 15.95 14.64
N ASP A 23 11.49 15.68 14.89
CA ASP A 23 12.42 16.59 15.52
C ASP A 23 13.16 17.52 14.51
N ILE A 24 12.84 17.40 13.20
CA ILE A 24 13.36 18.27 12.16
C ILE A 24 12.32 19.34 11.83
N PHE A 25 12.61 20.57 12.23
CA PHE A 25 11.74 21.72 12.05
C PHE A 25 12.54 23.00 11.80
N ILE A 26 11.88 24.00 11.27
CA ILE A 26 12.37 25.38 11.25
C ILE A 26 11.52 26.22 12.20
N GLU A 27 12.09 27.28 12.74
CA GLU A 27 11.35 28.29 13.52
C GLU A 27 11.13 29.53 12.66
N ARG A 28 9.87 29.96 12.54
CA ARG A 28 9.47 31.19 11.88
C ARG A 28 8.38 31.87 12.70
N ASP A 29 8.55 33.15 12.94
CA ASP A 29 7.57 33.98 13.67
C ASP A 29 7.14 33.38 15.03
N GLY A 30 8.06 32.63 15.68
CA GLY A 30 7.83 31.97 16.94
C GLY A 30 7.11 30.62 16.85
N GLU A 31 6.78 30.15 15.64
CA GLU A 31 6.15 28.84 15.40
C GLU A 31 7.16 27.81 14.87
N LYS A 32 7.00 26.56 15.35
CA LYS A 32 7.75 25.41 14.84
C LYS A 32 7.03 24.77 13.67
N ILE A 33 7.65 24.81 12.50
CA ILE A 33 7.12 24.23 11.27
C ILE A 33 7.87 22.93 10.99
N ASN A 34 7.14 21.81 10.95
CA ASN A 34 7.73 20.52 10.61
C ASN A 34 8.22 20.52 9.15
N THR A 35 9.52 20.44 8.96
CA THR A 35 10.15 20.32 7.64
C THR A 35 10.63 18.90 7.35
N GLY A 36 10.74 18.07 8.40
CA GLY A 36 11.26 16.71 8.30
C GLY A 36 10.41 15.79 7.42
N THR A 37 9.09 15.97 7.42
CA THR A 37 8.19 15.20 6.57
C THR A 37 8.51 15.44 5.09
N ILE A 38 8.59 16.68 4.66
CA ILE A 38 8.87 17.04 3.26
C ILE A 38 10.29 16.63 2.88
N LEU A 39 11.26 16.81 3.78
CA LEU A 39 12.62 16.31 3.62
C LEU A 39 12.63 14.78 3.38
N GLY A 40 11.86 14.02 4.16
CA GLY A 40 11.74 12.57 4.00
C GLY A 40 11.22 12.15 2.62
N PHE A 41 10.20 12.82 2.12
CA PHE A 41 9.69 12.60 0.75
C PHE A 41 10.73 12.96 -0.30
N SER A 42 11.41 14.11 -0.16
CA SER A 42 12.46 14.55 -1.10
C SER A 42 13.63 13.57 -1.16
N LEU A 43 14.11 13.08 -0.01
CA LEU A 43 15.13 12.04 0.07
C LEU A 43 14.71 10.71 -0.54
N PHE A 44 13.46 10.33 -0.41
CA PHE A 44 12.93 9.11 -1.03
C PHE A 44 12.94 9.24 -2.56
N VAL A 45 12.45 10.35 -3.07
CA VAL A 45 12.43 10.64 -4.51
C VAL A 45 13.84 10.67 -5.07
N GLU A 46 14.77 11.38 -4.44
CA GLU A 46 16.19 11.42 -4.84
C GLU A 46 16.79 9.99 -4.93
N ARG A 47 16.53 9.15 -3.94
CA ARG A 47 17.01 7.77 -3.95
C ARG A 47 16.43 6.94 -5.09
N LEU A 48 15.16 7.17 -5.47
CA LEU A 48 14.56 6.50 -6.61
C LEU A 48 15.22 6.92 -7.92
N PHE A 49 15.48 8.22 -8.11
CA PHE A 49 16.18 8.73 -9.30
C PHE A 49 17.64 8.24 -9.39
N ASN A 50 18.30 8.08 -8.25
CA ASN A 50 19.65 7.50 -8.21
C ASN A 50 19.67 5.98 -8.47
N LYS A 51 18.54 5.30 -8.29
CA LYS A 51 18.46 3.84 -8.46
C LYS A 51 17.89 3.40 -9.81
N TYR A 52 17.00 4.19 -10.41
CA TYR A 52 16.26 3.81 -11.60
C TYR A 52 16.32 4.90 -12.67
N ASP A 53 16.70 4.54 -13.89
CA ASP A 53 16.88 5.50 -15.00
C ASP A 53 15.56 5.82 -15.72
N ASN A 54 14.63 4.85 -15.81
CA ASN A 54 13.38 4.99 -16.57
C ASN A 54 12.20 4.47 -15.77
N PHE A 55 11.47 5.38 -15.12
CA PHE A 55 10.32 5.00 -14.30
C PHE A 55 9.26 6.10 -14.27
N LYS A 56 8.02 5.67 -13.96
CA LYS A 56 6.94 6.56 -13.49
C LYS A 56 6.69 6.30 -12.01
N LEU A 57 6.52 7.37 -11.24
CA LEU A 57 6.20 7.31 -9.82
C LEU A 57 4.79 7.83 -9.59
N ILE A 58 3.95 7.04 -8.93
CA ILE A 58 2.60 7.44 -8.56
C ILE A 58 2.45 7.27 -7.04
N PHE A 59 2.19 8.37 -6.35
CA PHE A 59 1.76 8.36 -4.96
C PHE A 59 0.25 8.15 -4.91
N CYS A 60 -0.18 7.02 -4.36
CA CYS A 60 -1.60 6.67 -4.23
C CYS A 60 -2.12 7.09 -2.87
N MET A 61 -3.21 7.86 -2.87
CA MET A 61 -3.82 8.47 -1.69
C MET A 61 -5.17 7.83 -1.39
N ASP A 62 -5.52 7.78 -0.10
CA ASP A 62 -6.85 7.34 0.32
C ASP A 62 -7.93 8.31 -0.22
N GLY A 63 -8.98 7.71 -0.77
CA GLY A 63 -10.23 8.38 -1.05
C GLY A 63 -11.24 8.20 0.10
N ILE A 64 -12.52 8.21 -0.25
CA ILE A 64 -13.59 7.92 0.71
C ILE A 64 -13.54 6.43 1.04
N ARG A 65 -13.40 6.12 2.32
CA ARG A 65 -13.35 4.74 2.79
C ARG A 65 -14.73 4.10 2.68
N THR A 66 -14.81 2.98 1.96
CA THR A 66 -16.06 2.24 1.75
C THR A 66 -16.09 0.88 2.45
N LYS A 67 -14.93 0.33 2.80
CA LYS A 67 -14.81 -0.97 3.49
C LYS A 67 -15.54 -1.00 4.85
N ASN A 68 -15.72 0.16 5.51
CA ASN A 68 -16.52 0.27 6.72
C ASN A 68 -18.01 -0.10 6.51
N ARG A 69 -18.50 -0.13 5.26
CA ARG A 69 -19.86 -0.61 4.95
C ARG A 69 -19.96 -2.14 5.03
N ILE A 70 -18.82 -2.83 4.96
CA ILE A 70 -18.72 -4.28 5.09
C ILE A 70 -18.55 -4.65 6.56
N ASP A 71 -17.69 -3.93 7.26
CA ASP A 71 -17.43 -4.10 8.70
C ASP A 71 -17.27 -2.70 9.34
N GLU A 72 -18.20 -2.34 10.22
CA GLU A 72 -18.22 -1.03 10.91
C GLU A 72 -17.01 -0.86 11.85
N GLU A 73 -16.48 -1.95 12.36
CA GLU A 73 -15.30 -1.92 13.25
C GLU A 73 -13.98 -1.76 12.47
N TYR A 74 -13.98 -1.99 11.14
CA TYR A 74 -12.79 -1.88 10.30
C TYR A 74 -12.15 -0.50 10.43
N LYS A 75 -10.88 -0.48 10.84
CA LYS A 75 -10.10 0.75 11.08
C LYS A 75 -10.75 1.79 12.02
N SER A 76 -11.75 1.39 12.84
CA SER A 76 -12.44 2.29 13.78
C SER A 76 -11.52 2.83 14.88
N ASN A 77 -10.43 2.11 15.18
CA ASN A 77 -9.41 2.50 16.16
C ASN A 77 -8.41 3.56 15.64
N ARG A 78 -8.52 3.95 14.35
CA ARG A 78 -7.63 4.95 13.76
C ARG A 78 -8.20 6.35 13.98
N GLU A 79 -7.56 7.13 14.84
CA GLU A 79 -7.85 8.55 15.00
C GLU A 79 -7.44 9.33 13.75
N SER A 80 -8.28 10.29 13.35
CA SER A 80 -7.93 11.25 12.30
C SER A 80 -6.86 12.21 12.82
N LYS A 81 -5.62 12.03 12.39
CA LYS A 81 -4.50 12.89 12.76
C LYS A 81 -4.42 14.09 11.80
N LYS A 82 -5.26 15.10 12.06
CA LYS A 82 -5.38 16.29 11.20
C LYS A 82 -4.02 16.92 10.87
N GLN A 83 -3.15 17.09 11.86
CA GLN A 83 -1.82 17.69 11.68
C GLN A 83 -0.93 16.98 10.65
N VAL A 84 -1.04 15.64 10.53
CA VAL A 84 -0.25 14.87 9.56
C VAL A 84 -0.66 15.24 8.13
N HIS A 85 -1.96 15.49 7.90
CA HIS A 85 -2.50 15.79 6.57
C HIS A 85 -2.33 17.26 6.15
N GLU A 86 -2.04 18.18 7.08
CA GLU A 86 -1.84 19.61 6.77
C GLU A 86 -0.69 19.86 5.79
N LEU A 87 0.33 18.99 5.77
CA LEU A 87 1.47 19.08 4.85
C LEU A 87 1.21 18.49 3.46
N THR A 88 0.03 17.88 3.24
CA THR A 88 -0.26 17.14 1.99
C THR A 88 -0.19 18.04 0.76
N ASP A 89 -0.82 19.20 0.81
CA ASP A 89 -0.86 20.13 -0.33
C ASP A 89 0.55 20.64 -0.68
N ASP A 90 1.37 20.91 0.33
CA ASP A 90 2.75 21.35 0.13
C ASP A 90 3.65 20.25 -0.46
N ILE A 91 3.47 19.00 -0.01
CA ILE A 91 4.17 17.85 -0.58
C ILE A 91 3.78 17.67 -2.06
N ILE A 92 2.47 17.77 -2.37
CA ILE A 92 1.97 17.69 -3.75
C ILE A 92 2.57 18.82 -4.59
N ASP A 93 2.53 20.04 -4.10
CA ASP A 93 3.03 21.21 -4.82
C ASP A 93 4.54 21.14 -5.09
N ILE A 94 5.32 20.60 -4.18
CA ILE A 94 6.77 20.44 -4.34
C ILE A 94 7.09 19.28 -5.29
N LEU A 95 6.51 18.12 -5.10
CA LEU A 95 6.92 16.89 -5.79
C LEU A 95 6.27 16.71 -7.16
N SER A 96 5.03 17.15 -7.36
CA SER A 96 4.33 16.95 -8.65
C SER A 96 4.90 17.81 -9.79
N ASN A 97 5.82 18.71 -9.49
CA ASN A 97 6.57 19.46 -10.49
C ASN A 97 7.71 18.66 -11.15
N ILE A 98 8.11 17.57 -10.52
CA ILE A 98 9.16 16.71 -11.07
C ILE A 98 8.53 15.84 -12.18
N ASN A 99 9.21 15.75 -13.32
CA ASN A 99 8.76 14.88 -14.41
C ASN A 99 8.63 13.44 -13.90
N GLU A 100 7.64 12.70 -14.44
CA GLU A 100 7.35 11.32 -14.10
C GLU A 100 6.83 11.08 -12.67
N ILE A 101 6.55 12.13 -11.88
CA ILE A 101 5.89 12.03 -10.58
C ILE A 101 4.43 12.47 -10.68
N TYR A 102 3.55 11.63 -10.19
CA TYR A 102 2.10 11.82 -10.20
C TYR A 102 1.52 11.48 -8.83
N PHE A 103 0.34 12.03 -8.57
CA PHE A 103 -0.51 11.66 -7.44
C PHE A 103 -1.80 11.06 -7.97
N ALA A 104 -2.27 10.00 -7.35
CA ALA A 104 -3.54 9.36 -7.70
C ALA A 104 -4.42 9.25 -6.47
N LYS A 105 -5.72 9.54 -6.63
CA LYS A 105 -6.71 9.42 -5.57
C LYS A 105 -7.99 8.81 -6.14
N GLY A 106 -8.38 7.68 -5.61
CA GLY A 106 -9.67 7.08 -5.90
C GLY A 106 -10.80 7.85 -5.21
N GLU A 107 -11.98 7.89 -5.81
CA GLU A 107 -13.12 8.57 -5.18
C GLU A 107 -13.63 7.76 -3.98
N TYR A 108 -13.83 6.46 -4.17
CA TYR A 108 -14.41 5.55 -3.19
C TYR A 108 -13.52 4.32 -2.92
N SER A 109 -12.21 4.53 -2.85
CA SER A 109 -11.25 3.45 -2.59
C SER A 109 -10.16 3.90 -1.62
N GLU A 110 -9.61 2.94 -0.90
CA GLU A 110 -8.40 3.16 -0.13
C GLU A 110 -7.17 3.12 -1.06
N ALA A 111 -6.03 3.60 -0.58
CA ALA A 111 -4.79 3.64 -1.35
C ALA A 111 -4.31 2.24 -1.77
N ASP A 112 -4.49 1.24 -0.90
CA ASP A 112 -4.12 -0.15 -1.15
C ASP A 112 -4.92 -0.76 -2.33
N ASP A 113 -6.23 -0.54 -2.36
CA ASP A 113 -7.11 -0.95 -3.45
C ASP A 113 -6.70 -0.28 -4.78
N LEU A 114 -6.42 1.03 -4.74
CA LEU A 114 -6.01 1.79 -5.91
C LEU A 114 -4.64 1.32 -6.43
N ILE A 115 -3.66 1.06 -5.54
CA ILE A 115 -2.35 0.53 -5.89
C ILE A 115 -2.48 -0.80 -6.60
N ALA A 116 -3.24 -1.75 -6.02
CA ALA A 116 -3.43 -3.07 -6.64
C ALA A 116 -4.12 -2.95 -8.01
N SER A 117 -5.16 -2.13 -8.11
CA SER A 117 -5.86 -1.88 -9.38
C SER A 117 -4.96 -1.27 -10.45
N LEU A 118 -4.15 -0.25 -10.11
CA LEU A 118 -3.19 0.36 -11.03
C LEU A 118 -2.08 -0.61 -11.43
N ALA A 119 -1.59 -1.42 -10.50
CA ALA A 119 -0.58 -2.43 -10.78
C ALA A 119 -1.07 -3.41 -11.85
N TYR A 120 -2.24 -4.03 -11.65
CA TYR A 120 -2.81 -4.98 -12.61
C TYR A 120 -3.19 -4.33 -13.93
N SER A 121 -3.73 -3.10 -13.94
CA SER A 121 -4.09 -2.40 -15.18
C SER A 121 -2.90 -1.92 -15.99
N SER A 122 -1.72 -1.90 -15.39
CA SER A 122 -0.47 -1.43 -16.01
C SER A 122 0.49 -2.57 -16.38
N LYS A 123 0.14 -3.83 -16.10
CA LYS A 123 1.03 -5.00 -16.25
C LYS A 123 1.59 -5.13 -17.66
N ASP A 124 0.80 -4.82 -18.69
CA ASP A 124 1.21 -4.92 -20.09
C ASP A 124 1.93 -3.65 -20.62
N LYS A 125 1.99 -2.59 -19.82
CA LYS A 125 2.54 -1.29 -20.24
C LYS A 125 3.94 -1.01 -19.67
N PHE A 126 4.35 -1.76 -18.66
CA PHE A 126 5.62 -1.60 -17.97
C PHE A 126 6.30 -2.95 -17.81
N ASP A 127 7.62 -2.96 -17.96
CA ASP A 127 8.42 -4.18 -17.84
C ASP A 127 8.53 -4.64 -16.39
N GLU A 128 8.38 -3.71 -15.46
CA GLU A 128 8.45 -3.99 -14.02
C GLU A 128 7.53 -3.04 -13.24
N ILE A 129 6.78 -3.60 -12.30
CA ILE A 129 5.95 -2.83 -11.37
C ILE A 129 6.43 -3.08 -9.95
N ILE A 130 6.67 -1.98 -9.22
CA ILE A 130 7.22 -1.99 -7.87
C ILE A 130 6.25 -1.28 -6.94
N ILE A 131 5.84 -1.93 -5.88
CA ILE A 131 4.99 -1.37 -4.83
C ILE A 131 5.86 -1.03 -3.62
N TYR A 132 5.87 0.24 -3.22
CA TYR A 132 6.53 0.69 -2.00
C TYR A 132 5.50 0.93 -0.90
N SER A 133 5.40 0.00 0.03
CA SER A 133 4.58 0.10 1.24
C SER A 133 5.13 -0.77 2.36
N GLY A 134 4.98 -0.34 3.60
CA GLY A 134 5.22 -1.18 4.77
C GLY A 134 4.06 -2.10 5.11
N ASP A 135 2.93 -1.98 4.41
CA ASP A 135 1.76 -2.81 4.63
C ASP A 135 1.99 -4.24 4.12
N LYS A 136 1.69 -5.21 4.97
CA LYS A 136 1.87 -6.62 4.67
C LYS A 136 0.77 -7.18 3.78
N ASP A 137 -0.32 -6.45 3.59
CA ASP A 137 -1.40 -6.87 2.69
C ASP A 137 -0.92 -6.93 1.25
N PHE A 138 0.05 -6.10 0.85
CA PHE A 138 0.69 -6.19 -0.46
C PHE A 138 1.55 -7.45 -0.65
N TRP A 139 1.92 -8.16 0.41
CA TRP A 139 2.74 -9.36 0.28
C TRP A 139 1.99 -10.51 -0.43
N GLN A 140 0.67 -10.47 -0.47
CA GLN A 140 -0.13 -11.39 -1.29
C GLN A 140 0.11 -11.22 -2.80
N LEU A 141 0.67 -10.07 -3.23
CA LEU A 141 0.89 -9.73 -4.65
C LEU A 141 2.29 -10.08 -5.17
N LEU A 142 3.14 -10.75 -4.38
CA LEU A 142 4.54 -11.03 -4.71
C LEU A 142 4.74 -11.93 -5.94
N ASP A 143 3.74 -12.73 -6.33
CA ASP A 143 3.78 -13.55 -7.54
C ASP A 143 3.70 -12.69 -8.82
N ASP A 144 3.07 -11.53 -8.72
CA ASP A 144 2.80 -10.65 -9.84
C ASP A 144 3.70 -9.41 -9.88
N PHE A 145 4.09 -8.88 -8.69
CA PHE A 145 4.77 -7.61 -8.55
C PHE A 145 5.89 -7.65 -7.52
N LYS A 146 6.87 -6.76 -7.67
CA LYS A 146 7.85 -6.54 -6.62
C LYS A 146 7.28 -5.65 -5.52
N VAL A 147 7.37 -6.11 -4.28
CA VAL A 147 6.98 -5.34 -3.10
C VAL A 147 8.22 -4.99 -2.30
N SER A 148 8.42 -3.71 -2.02
CA SER A 148 9.51 -3.24 -1.18
C SER A 148 8.99 -2.82 0.18
N ASN A 149 9.54 -3.42 1.21
CA ASN A 149 9.37 -2.96 2.57
C ASN A 149 10.34 -1.80 2.82
N GLU A 150 9.83 -0.59 2.82
CA GLU A 150 10.61 0.63 2.96
C GLU A 150 11.33 0.76 4.31
N TYR A 151 10.93 -0.02 5.34
CA TYR A 151 11.61 -0.01 6.64
C TYR A 151 13.05 -0.49 6.59
N ASN A 152 13.42 -1.24 5.55
CA ASN A 152 14.77 -1.74 5.38
C ASN A 152 15.64 -0.71 4.63
N LYS A 153 16.76 -0.31 5.22
CA LYS A 153 17.77 0.52 4.53
C LYS A 153 18.16 -0.14 3.20
N GLY A 154 18.01 0.60 2.08
CA GLY A 154 18.46 0.15 0.76
C GLY A 154 17.41 -0.46 -0.16
N PHE A 155 16.12 -0.21 0.06
CA PHE A 155 15.04 -0.71 -0.82
C PHE A 155 15.07 -2.23 -1.00
N LYS A 156 15.07 -2.97 0.08
CA LYS A 156 14.99 -4.43 0.04
C LYS A 156 13.59 -4.85 -0.37
N PHE A 157 13.53 -5.79 -1.30
CA PHE A 157 12.29 -6.43 -1.68
C PHE A 157 11.90 -7.50 -0.67
N VAL A 158 10.61 -7.67 -0.48
CA VAL A 158 10.02 -8.79 0.25
C VAL A 158 10.16 -10.04 -0.62
N ASP A 159 10.50 -11.15 -0.01
CA ASP A 159 10.58 -12.47 -0.64
C ASP A 159 9.73 -13.50 0.11
N SER A 160 9.59 -14.68 -0.49
CA SER A 160 8.82 -15.78 0.10
C SER A 160 9.38 -16.25 1.44
N ASN A 161 10.70 -16.15 1.65
CA ASN A 161 11.32 -16.53 2.92
C ASN A 161 10.89 -15.59 4.04
N LEU A 162 10.82 -14.28 3.76
CA LEU A 162 10.35 -13.29 4.72
C LEU A 162 8.87 -13.51 5.06
N VAL A 163 8.04 -13.86 4.08
CA VAL A 163 6.62 -14.23 4.30
C VAL A 163 6.54 -15.43 5.24
N PHE A 164 7.28 -16.49 4.94
CA PHE A 164 7.29 -17.71 5.75
C PHE A 164 7.80 -17.45 7.17
N GLN A 165 8.90 -16.71 7.33
CA GLN A 165 9.44 -16.34 8.65
C GLN A 165 8.42 -15.54 9.48
N LYS A 166 7.62 -14.67 8.83
CA LYS A 166 6.67 -13.80 9.52
C LYS A 166 5.37 -14.49 9.90
N PHE A 167 4.82 -15.31 9.01
CA PHE A 167 3.47 -15.88 9.15
C PHE A 167 3.47 -17.41 9.27
N GLY A 168 4.57 -18.07 8.88
CA GLY A 168 4.70 -19.52 8.89
C GLY A 168 3.78 -20.21 7.88
N VAL A 169 3.44 -19.52 6.80
CA VAL A 169 2.71 -20.03 5.64
C VAL A 169 3.45 -19.63 4.37
N SER A 170 3.16 -20.32 3.26
CA SER A 170 3.69 -19.91 1.96
C SER A 170 3.06 -18.60 1.50
N GLN A 171 3.69 -17.94 0.54
CA GLN A 171 3.15 -16.70 -0.01
C GLN A 171 1.80 -16.92 -0.70
N SER A 172 1.62 -18.03 -1.41
CA SER A 172 0.35 -18.38 -2.06
C SER A 172 -0.82 -18.52 -1.07
N ASP A 173 -0.51 -18.90 0.17
CA ASP A 173 -1.49 -19.19 1.22
C ASP A 173 -1.75 -17.96 2.12
N LEU A 174 -0.98 -16.88 1.92
CA LEU A 174 -0.96 -15.73 2.83
C LEU A 174 -2.33 -15.06 2.94
N LEU A 175 -3.03 -14.81 1.82
CA LEU A 175 -4.35 -14.18 1.85
C LEU A 175 -5.33 -15.02 2.67
N SER A 176 -5.44 -16.30 2.35
CA SER A 176 -6.35 -17.24 3.04
C SER A 176 -6.03 -17.33 4.53
N PHE A 177 -4.74 -17.40 4.89
CA PHE A 177 -4.33 -17.39 6.29
C PHE A 177 -4.75 -16.09 7.00
N ARG A 178 -4.50 -14.93 6.38
CA ARG A 178 -4.84 -13.63 6.98
C ARG A 178 -6.34 -13.42 7.12
N VAL A 179 -7.14 -13.89 6.18
CA VAL A 179 -8.62 -13.88 6.27
C VAL A 179 -9.10 -14.63 7.52
N LEU A 180 -8.50 -15.78 7.81
CA LEU A 180 -8.84 -16.60 8.97
C LEU A 180 -8.25 -16.12 10.30
N ASP A 181 -7.12 -15.40 10.24
CA ASP A 181 -6.42 -14.87 11.42
C ASP A 181 -6.87 -13.47 11.82
N GLY A 182 -7.45 -12.71 10.87
CA GLY A 182 -7.80 -11.31 11.02
C GLY A 182 -6.58 -10.39 11.00
N ASP A 183 -6.82 -9.09 11.17
CA ASP A 183 -5.77 -8.07 11.29
C ASP A 183 -6.05 -7.11 12.44
N LYS A 184 -5.25 -7.23 13.49
CA LYS A 184 -5.36 -6.35 14.67
C LYS A 184 -5.03 -4.89 14.37
N SER A 185 -4.16 -4.62 13.39
CA SER A 185 -3.77 -3.24 13.04
C SER A 185 -4.94 -2.48 12.41
N ASP A 186 -5.81 -3.19 11.71
CA ASP A 186 -7.01 -2.66 11.05
C ASP A 186 -8.30 -2.90 11.84
N ASN A 187 -8.17 -3.38 13.07
CA ASN A 187 -9.30 -3.79 13.92
C ASN A 187 -10.22 -4.84 13.25
N LEU A 188 -9.64 -5.67 12.39
CA LEU A 188 -10.35 -6.75 11.72
C LEU A 188 -10.21 -8.04 12.53
N LYS A 189 -11.32 -8.51 13.10
CA LYS A 189 -11.33 -9.68 13.97
C LYS A 189 -11.23 -10.97 13.16
N PRO A 190 -10.63 -12.05 13.74
CA PRO A 190 -10.77 -13.38 13.18
C PRO A 190 -12.26 -13.74 13.04
N PRO A 191 -12.70 -14.39 11.95
CA PRO A 191 -14.10 -14.80 11.77
C PRO A 191 -14.60 -15.69 12.91
N VAL A 192 -13.71 -16.53 13.42
CA VAL A 192 -13.97 -17.39 14.58
C VAL A 192 -12.84 -17.26 15.59
N LEU A 193 -13.19 -16.98 16.85
CA LEU A 193 -12.22 -16.86 17.94
C LEU A 193 -11.73 -18.24 18.40
N ARG A 194 -10.53 -18.29 18.97
CA ARG A 194 -9.91 -19.47 19.62
C ARG A 194 -9.71 -20.67 18.68
N ILE A 195 -9.69 -20.46 17.36
CA ILE A 195 -9.24 -21.48 16.43
C ILE A 195 -7.72 -21.60 16.49
N ARG A 196 -7.22 -22.84 16.54
CA ARG A 196 -5.77 -23.11 16.59
C ARG A 196 -5.10 -22.65 15.28
N THR A 197 -3.93 -22.06 15.41
CA THR A 197 -3.14 -21.54 14.27
C THR A 197 -2.79 -22.65 13.27
N GLU A 198 -2.55 -23.88 13.76
CA GLU A 198 -2.27 -25.03 12.90
C GLU A 198 -3.43 -25.34 11.96
N PHE A 199 -4.67 -25.26 12.43
CA PHE A 199 -5.84 -25.47 11.58
C PHE A 199 -6.02 -24.35 10.55
N LYS A 200 -5.81 -23.09 10.97
CA LYS A 200 -5.85 -21.97 10.03
C LYS A 200 -4.82 -22.13 8.89
N LYS A 201 -3.61 -22.59 9.21
CA LYS A 201 -2.55 -22.85 8.23
C LYS A 201 -2.91 -24.00 7.31
N GLU A 202 -3.42 -25.11 7.86
CA GLU A 202 -3.84 -26.27 7.09
C GLU A 202 -4.97 -25.91 6.10
N ILE A 203 -5.94 -25.10 6.54
CA ILE A 203 -7.01 -24.60 5.68
C ILE A 203 -6.45 -23.63 4.63
N ALA A 204 -5.58 -22.70 5.01
CA ALA A 204 -4.99 -21.75 4.07
C ALA A 204 -4.21 -22.44 2.95
N GLU A 205 -3.49 -23.52 3.27
CA GLU A 205 -2.77 -24.33 2.28
C GLU A 205 -3.69 -24.99 1.25
N LYS A 206 -4.92 -25.37 1.65
CA LYS A 206 -5.90 -26.01 0.79
C LYS A 206 -6.82 -25.02 0.08
N TRP A 207 -7.08 -23.87 0.69
CA TRP A 207 -7.95 -22.81 0.18
C TRP A 207 -7.14 -21.68 -0.50
N LYS A 208 -6.49 -22.00 -1.65
CA LYS A 208 -5.60 -21.05 -2.35
C LYS A 208 -6.30 -20.08 -3.28
N ASP A 209 -7.48 -20.42 -3.75
CA ASP A 209 -8.21 -19.65 -4.76
C ASP A 209 -9.01 -18.46 -4.21
N GLY A 210 -9.15 -18.35 -2.88
CA GLY A 210 -9.96 -17.33 -2.25
C GLY A 210 -11.47 -17.44 -2.57
N ASN A 211 -11.92 -18.55 -3.15
CA ASN A 211 -13.32 -18.77 -3.46
C ASN A 211 -14.08 -19.27 -2.23
N ILE A 212 -15.17 -18.61 -1.89
CA ILE A 212 -15.95 -18.93 -0.70
C ILE A 212 -16.65 -20.30 -0.80
N ASP A 213 -17.08 -20.69 -2.00
CA ASP A 213 -17.70 -21.99 -2.20
C ASP A 213 -16.70 -23.13 -1.98
N THR A 214 -15.46 -22.96 -2.45
CA THR A 214 -14.36 -23.89 -2.17
C THR A 214 -14.08 -23.99 -0.66
N PHE A 215 -14.10 -22.85 0.04
CA PHE A 215 -13.95 -22.83 1.50
C PHE A 215 -15.07 -23.61 2.20
N ILE A 216 -16.34 -23.39 1.80
CA ILE A 216 -17.49 -24.08 2.37
C ILE A 216 -17.37 -25.58 2.15
N GLN A 217 -17.04 -26.03 0.93
CA GLN A 217 -16.82 -27.45 0.63
C GLN A 217 -15.73 -28.06 1.52
N LEU A 218 -14.59 -27.35 1.66
CA LEU A 218 -13.51 -27.78 2.52
C LEU A 218 -13.96 -27.93 3.99
N MET A 219 -14.77 -26.99 4.52
CA MET A 219 -15.29 -27.09 5.88
C MET A 219 -16.24 -28.30 6.03
N TYR A 220 -17.04 -28.63 5.01
CA TYR A 220 -17.86 -29.85 5.03
C TYR A 220 -17.04 -31.13 5.03
N GLU A 221 -15.87 -31.17 4.38
CA GLU A 221 -14.94 -32.31 4.45
C GLU A 221 -14.37 -32.50 5.87
N TYR A 222 -14.15 -31.41 6.59
CA TYR A 222 -13.60 -31.47 7.95
C TYR A 222 -14.67 -31.62 9.07
N LYS A 223 -15.95 -31.43 8.80
CA LYS A 223 -17.00 -31.38 9.85
C LYS A 223 -17.04 -32.59 10.79
N ASP A 224 -16.69 -33.76 10.27
CA ASP A 224 -16.71 -35.04 10.99
C ASP A 224 -15.29 -35.46 11.45
N ASP A 225 -14.26 -34.61 11.21
CA ASP A 225 -12.90 -34.88 11.65
C ASP A 225 -12.80 -34.85 13.17
N LYS A 226 -12.12 -35.83 13.76
CA LYS A 226 -11.98 -35.96 15.22
C LYS A 226 -11.22 -34.79 15.86
N ARG A 227 -10.27 -34.19 15.14
CA ARG A 227 -9.41 -33.09 15.62
C ARG A 227 -10.00 -31.70 15.30
N TRP A 228 -10.53 -31.54 14.10
CA TRP A 228 -10.87 -30.24 13.53
C TRP A 228 -12.37 -30.00 13.33
N GLY A 229 -13.23 -31.03 13.47
CA GLY A 229 -14.65 -30.95 13.15
C GLY A 229 -15.39 -29.81 13.87
N LYS A 230 -15.13 -29.58 15.15
CA LYS A 230 -15.71 -28.45 15.88
C LYS A 230 -15.29 -27.09 15.31
N SER A 231 -14.03 -26.98 14.87
CA SER A 231 -13.52 -25.74 14.26
C SER A 231 -14.14 -25.51 12.88
N ALA A 232 -14.29 -26.56 12.09
CA ALA A 232 -14.94 -26.50 10.77
C ALA A 232 -16.41 -26.09 10.89
N LEU A 233 -17.16 -26.69 11.81
CA LEU A 233 -18.56 -26.31 12.08
C LEU A 233 -18.66 -24.84 12.53
N SER A 234 -17.76 -24.37 13.39
CA SER A 234 -17.74 -22.97 13.81
C SER A 234 -17.47 -22.01 12.64
N TYR A 235 -16.66 -22.38 11.65
CA TYR A 235 -16.50 -21.59 10.43
C TYR A 235 -17.75 -21.59 9.56
N LEU A 236 -18.44 -22.73 9.40
CA LEU A 236 -19.70 -22.80 8.68
C LEU A 236 -20.80 -21.94 9.29
N GLU A 237 -20.85 -21.84 10.62
CA GLU A 237 -21.76 -20.96 11.34
C GLU A 237 -21.42 -19.46 11.22
N ASN A 238 -20.20 -19.11 10.81
CA ASN A 238 -19.71 -17.74 10.68
C ASN A 238 -19.16 -17.46 9.27
N ILE A 239 -19.74 -18.05 8.26
CA ILE A 239 -19.27 -17.96 6.88
C ILE A 239 -19.30 -16.52 6.35
N ASP A 240 -20.31 -15.76 6.75
CA ASP A 240 -20.47 -14.33 6.45
C ASP A 240 -19.27 -13.51 6.92
N LYS A 241 -18.69 -13.84 8.07
CA LYS A 241 -17.49 -13.15 8.57
C LYS A 241 -16.23 -13.53 7.79
N VAL A 242 -16.13 -14.77 7.33
CA VAL A 242 -15.04 -15.20 6.44
C VAL A 242 -15.13 -14.43 5.12
N GLU A 243 -16.32 -14.35 4.55
CA GLU A 243 -16.57 -13.61 3.31
C GLU A 243 -16.27 -12.11 3.47
N ASN A 244 -16.70 -11.51 4.57
CA ASN A 244 -16.42 -10.09 4.86
C ASN A 244 -14.92 -9.80 4.97
N ASN A 245 -14.18 -10.64 5.71
CA ASN A 245 -12.74 -10.50 5.79
C ASN A 245 -12.06 -10.64 4.42
N LEU A 246 -12.50 -11.62 3.63
CA LEU A 246 -12.01 -11.81 2.27
C LEU A 246 -12.27 -10.58 1.40
N ARG A 247 -13.47 -10.04 1.40
CA ARG A 247 -13.85 -8.83 0.63
C ARG A 247 -13.01 -7.61 1.00
N ILE A 248 -12.64 -7.49 2.28
CA ILE A 248 -11.82 -6.38 2.78
C ILE A 248 -10.34 -6.55 2.39
N MET A 249 -9.80 -7.77 2.54
CA MET A 249 -8.36 -8.02 2.48
C MET A 249 -7.85 -8.42 1.09
N ASP A 250 -8.71 -8.93 0.20
CA ASP A 250 -8.28 -9.42 -1.10
C ASP A 250 -7.91 -8.28 -2.05
N LEU A 251 -6.62 -8.16 -2.33
CA LEU A 251 -6.08 -7.27 -3.34
C LEU A 251 -5.87 -7.98 -4.70
N LYS A 252 -5.85 -9.32 -4.74
CA LYS A 252 -5.74 -10.09 -5.99
C LYS A 252 -7.01 -10.00 -6.84
N LYS A 253 -8.17 -9.64 -6.25
CA LYS A 253 -9.42 -9.40 -6.97
C LYS A 253 -9.29 -8.42 -8.13
N TYR A 254 -8.34 -7.47 -8.07
CA TYR A 254 -8.08 -6.49 -9.13
C TYR A 254 -7.34 -7.07 -10.34
N SER A 255 -6.90 -8.34 -10.31
CA SER A 255 -6.44 -9.08 -11.49
C SER A 255 -7.57 -9.22 -12.52
N ASN A 256 -8.82 -9.38 -12.05
CA ASN A 256 -10.01 -9.34 -12.91
C ASN A 256 -10.27 -7.88 -13.36
N PRO A 257 -10.30 -7.62 -14.70
CA PRO A 257 -10.58 -6.30 -15.24
C PRO A 257 -11.87 -5.64 -14.73
N ASP A 258 -12.91 -6.43 -14.47
CA ASP A 258 -14.23 -5.93 -14.02
C ASP A 258 -14.19 -5.34 -12.61
N ASN A 259 -13.23 -5.75 -11.79
CA ASN A 259 -13.05 -5.24 -10.43
C ASN A 259 -12.16 -4.00 -10.37
N ARG A 260 -11.53 -3.58 -11.48
CA ARG A 260 -10.56 -2.48 -11.48
C ARG A 260 -11.22 -1.15 -11.19
N ILE A 261 -10.54 -0.34 -10.41
CA ILE A 261 -10.97 1.02 -10.07
C ILE A 261 -10.74 1.90 -11.29
N THR A 262 -11.82 2.43 -11.85
CA THR A 262 -11.81 3.35 -13.00
C THR A 262 -12.07 4.79 -12.58
N ASN A 263 -12.75 5.00 -11.44
CA ASN A 263 -13.06 6.32 -10.92
C ASN A 263 -11.97 6.81 -9.96
N TYR A 264 -10.88 7.30 -10.54
CA TYR A 264 -9.79 7.95 -9.80
C TYR A 264 -9.29 9.20 -10.55
N LYS A 265 -8.73 10.12 -9.78
CA LYS A 265 -8.06 11.31 -10.32
C LYS A 265 -6.55 11.06 -10.32
N LEU A 266 -5.93 11.22 -11.48
CA LEU A 266 -4.49 11.33 -11.63
C LEU A 266 -4.16 12.80 -11.81
N PHE A 267 -3.31 13.36 -10.98
CA PHE A 267 -3.00 14.78 -11.03
C PHE A 267 -1.52 15.06 -10.83
N LYS A 268 -1.12 16.21 -11.36
CA LYS A 268 0.22 16.74 -11.34
C LYS A 268 0.12 18.26 -11.43
N ASN A 269 0.84 18.99 -10.60
CA ASN A 269 0.94 20.45 -10.73
C ASN A 269 1.84 20.82 -11.91
N LYS A 270 1.51 21.93 -12.57
CA LYS A 270 2.21 22.34 -13.79
C LYS A 270 3.38 23.32 -13.55
N THR A 271 3.38 23.99 -12.41
CA THR A 271 4.36 25.04 -12.09
C THR A 271 4.99 24.84 -10.72
N PRO A 272 6.33 24.85 -10.60
CA PRO A 272 7.01 24.75 -9.33
C PRO A 272 6.73 25.99 -8.46
N ASP A 273 6.34 25.77 -7.21
CA ASP A 273 6.34 26.84 -6.23
C ASP A 273 7.70 26.90 -5.53
N LYS A 274 8.59 27.73 -6.10
CA LYS A 274 9.92 28.00 -5.54
C LYS A 274 9.87 28.56 -4.13
N ASN A 275 8.81 29.29 -3.81
CA ASN A 275 8.65 29.88 -2.50
C ASN A 275 8.45 28.80 -1.43
N LYS A 276 7.74 27.70 -1.75
CA LYS A 276 7.56 26.59 -0.83
C LYS A 276 8.87 25.83 -0.57
N ILE A 277 9.70 25.60 -1.60
CA ILE A 277 11.02 24.97 -1.44
C ILE A 277 11.90 25.82 -0.50
N ASN A 278 11.93 27.13 -0.72
CA ASN A 278 12.64 28.06 0.14
C ASN A 278 12.03 28.17 1.54
N PHE A 279 10.70 28.13 1.62
CA PHE A 279 9.97 28.16 2.89
C PHE A 279 10.36 27.00 3.80
N TYR A 280 10.51 25.79 3.26
CA TYR A 280 10.90 24.60 4.01
C TYR A 280 12.41 24.41 4.15
N GLY A 281 13.24 25.38 3.70
CA GLY A 281 14.70 25.32 3.84
C GLY A 281 15.38 24.25 2.97
N LEU A 282 14.69 23.77 1.93
CA LEU A 282 15.13 22.67 1.06
C LEU A 282 16.05 23.15 -0.10
N ARG A 283 16.80 24.24 0.07
CA ARG A 283 17.65 24.82 -0.99
C ARG A 283 18.66 23.84 -1.58
N GLN A 284 19.20 22.93 -0.79
CA GLN A 284 20.10 21.89 -1.26
C GLN A 284 19.42 20.90 -2.23
N TYR A 285 18.09 20.75 -2.14
CA TYR A 285 17.28 19.94 -3.06
C TYR A 285 16.78 20.76 -4.25
N GLU A 286 16.80 22.08 -4.18
CA GLU A 286 16.46 22.96 -5.30
C GLU A 286 17.33 22.62 -6.53
N VAL A 287 18.63 22.45 -6.34
CA VAL A 287 19.57 22.06 -7.41
C VAL A 287 19.20 20.70 -8.00
N PHE A 288 18.96 19.70 -7.18
CA PHE A 288 18.53 18.37 -7.63
C PHE A 288 17.19 18.42 -8.39
N LEU A 289 16.19 19.09 -7.85
CA LEU A 289 14.89 19.27 -8.46
C LEU A 289 14.96 20.06 -9.78
N TYR A 290 15.87 21.03 -9.90
CA TYR A 290 16.02 21.87 -11.09
C TYR A 290 16.97 21.31 -12.14
N ASP A 291 18.09 20.71 -11.77
CA ASP A 291 19.03 20.11 -12.72
C ASP A 291 18.41 18.90 -13.40
N TYR A 292 17.60 18.13 -12.70
CA TYR A 292 16.82 17.04 -13.29
C TYR A 292 15.75 17.58 -14.25
N LEU A 293 15.10 18.68 -13.94
CA LEU A 293 14.14 19.34 -14.84
C LEU A 293 14.81 19.91 -16.10
N LYS A 294 16.06 20.37 -16.02
CA LYS A 294 16.82 20.87 -17.15
C LYS A 294 17.33 19.75 -18.06
N SER A 295 17.84 18.65 -17.49
CA SER A 295 18.38 17.53 -18.26
C SER A 295 17.32 16.83 -19.11
N ASN A 296 16.06 16.83 -18.66
CA ASN A 296 14.95 16.22 -19.41
C ASN A 296 14.25 17.15 -20.40
N LYS A 297 14.53 18.45 -20.41
CA LYS A 297 14.05 19.36 -21.47
C LYS A 297 14.67 19.05 -22.85
N ASN A 298 15.85 18.46 -22.90
CA ASN A 298 16.55 18.13 -24.13
C ASN A 298 16.06 16.82 -24.79
N VAL A 299 15.21 16.03 -24.16
CA VAL A 299 14.66 14.78 -24.71
C VAL A 299 13.28 14.98 -25.38
N ILE A 300 12.65 16.14 -25.19
CA ILE A 300 11.30 16.44 -25.74
C ILE A 300 11.39 17.17 -27.10
N CYS A 301 12.56 17.53 -27.57
CA CYS A 301 12.77 18.23 -28.84
C CYS A 301 13.51 17.40 -29.91
N SER A 302 13.41 16.06 -29.84
CA SER A 302 13.89 15.20 -30.94
C SER A 302 12.87 14.15 -31.32
#